data_b98307060757baa3fee6c530597fbdb4
#
_entry.id   b98307060757baa3fee6c530597fbdb4
#
_cell.length_a   1.000
_cell.length_b   1.000
_cell.length_c   1.000
_cell.angle_alpha   90.00
_cell.angle_beta   90.00
_cell.angle_gamma   90.00
#
_symmetry.space_group_name_H-M   'P 1'
#
loop_
_entity.id
_entity.type
_entity.pdbx_description
1 polymer ?
#
loop_
_entity_poly.entity_id
_entity_poly.type
_entity_poly.pdbx_seq_one_letter_code
_entity_poly.pdbx_strand_id
1 'polypeptide(L)'
;MGVEIERKYLVANSLWQARVESSFHITQGYLSRGEGASIRIRLIDDAAVVTIKGARDGIQRAEYEYPIPREDAEEMLATLARTPLIEKTRHLIPHEDHVWELDVFEGANAGLITAEIELSSI
;
A
#
# COMPACT_ATOMS: atom_id res chain seq x y z
N MET A 1 4.22 14.19 -11.68
CA MET A 1 2.84 14.01 -11.23
C MET A 1 2.34 12.63 -11.65
N GLY A 2 1.66 11.94 -10.77
CA GLY A 2 1.13 10.63 -11.06
C GLY A 2 -0.37 10.53 -10.87
N VAL A 3 -0.94 9.53 -11.51
CA VAL A 3 -2.34 9.16 -11.35
C VAL A 3 -2.39 7.68 -11.03
N GLU A 4 -3.14 7.32 -9.99
CA GLU A 4 -3.35 5.92 -9.62
C GLU A 4 -4.72 5.48 -10.08
N ILE A 5 -4.76 4.35 -10.78
CA ILE A 5 -6.00 3.68 -11.18
C ILE A 5 -5.87 2.25 -10.72
N GLU A 6 -6.72 1.85 -9.75
CA GLU A 6 -6.60 0.51 -9.18
C GLU A 6 -7.96 -0.10 -8.87
N ARG A 7 -7.99 -1.42 -8.76
CA ARG A 7 -9.12 -2.19 -8.25
C ARG A 7 -8.65 -3.06 -7.10
N LYS A 8 -9.47 -3.16 -6.07
CA LYS A 8 -9.15 -3.90 -4.87
C LYS A 8 -10.19 -4.98 -4.60
N TYR A 9 -9.74 -6.16 -4.16
CA TYR A 9 -10.59 -7.32 -3.88
C TYR A 9 -10.22 -7.97 -2.55
N LEU A 10 -11.20 -8.62 -1.93
CA LEU A 10 -10.94 -9.50 -0.79
C LEU A 10 -10.58 -10.87 -1.31
N VAL A 11 -9.62 -11.52 -0.67
CA VAL A 11 -9.13 -12.84 -1.09
C VAL A 11 -9.71 -13.92 -0.19
N ALA A 12 -10.35 -14.91 -0.80
CA ALA A 12 -11.12 -15.92 -0.10
C ALA A 12 -10.43 -17.29 0.05
N ASN A 13 -9.28 -17.51 -0.63
CA ASN A 13 -8.60 -18.80 -0.59
C ASN A 13 -7.09 -18.62 -0.65
N SER A 14 -6.36 -19.75 -0.61
CA SER A 14 -4.89 -19.74 -0.58
C SER A 14 -4.23 -20.22 -1.87
N LEU A 15 -4.98 -20.34 -2.96
CA LEU A 15 -4.44 -20.84 -4.23
C LEU A 15 -3.38 -19.91 -4.84
N TRP A 16 -3.38 -18.64 -4.46
CA TRP A 16 -2.41 -17.64 -4.91
C TRP A 16 -0.99 -17.94 -4.45
N GLN A 17 -0.80 -18.67 -3.35
CA GLN A 17 0.52 -18.90 -2.74
C GLN A 17 1.51 -19.52 -3.70
N ALA A 18 1.06 -20.42 -4.56
CA ALA A 18 1.94 -21.09 -5.54
C ALA A 18 2.40 -20.16 -6.67
N ARG A 19 1.82 -18.97 -6.80
CA ARG A 19 2.09 -18.05 -7.91
C ARG A 19 2.88 -16.81 -7.50
N VAL A 20 3.29 -16.73 -6.24
CA VAL A 20 4.04 -15.58 -5.73
C VAL A 20 5.43 -15.54 -6.34
N GLU A 21 5.81 -14.40 -6.94
CA GLU A 21 7.13 -14.20 -7.51
C GLU A 21 8.08 -13.56 -6.50
N SER A 22 7.59 -12.59 -5.74
CA SER A 22 8.39 -11.90 -4.72
C SER A 22 7.51 -11.40 -3.59
N SER A 23 8.13 -11.13 -2.46
CA SER A 23 7.42 -10.67 -1.27
C SER A 23 8.27 -9.67 -0.51
N PHE A 24 7.63 -8.70 0.14
CA PHE A 24 8.32 -7.75 0.99
C PHE A 24 7.40 -7.26 2.10
N HIS A 25 8.02 -6.79 3.19
CA HIS A 25 7.28 -6.31 4.36
C HIS A 25 7.02 -4.82 4.27
N ILE A 26 5.83 -4.39 4.65
CA ILE A 26 5.42 -3.00 4.69
C ILE A 26 4.92 -2.64 6.09
N THR A 27 5.44 -1.55 6.64
CA THR A 27 4.88 -0.91 7.83
C THR A 27 4.46 0.49 7.42
N GLN A 28 3.22 0.87 7.69
CA GLN A 28 2.72 2.15 7.23
C GLN A 28 1.78 2.81 8.22
N GLY A 29 1.69 4.14 8.12
CA GLY A 29 0.75 4.93 8.88
C GLY A 29 0.40 6.21 8.14
N TYR A 30 -0.76 6.75 8.45
CA TYR A 30 -1.22 8.00 7.85
C TYR A 30 -0.93 9.17 8.77
N LEU A 31 -0.32 10.22 8.21
CA LEU A 31 -0.18 11.50 8.90
C LEU A 31 -1.48 12.31 8.79
N SER A 32 -2.19 12.13 7.67
CA SER A 32 -3.46 12.79 7.41
C SER A 32 -4.32 11.93 6.50
N ARG A 33 -5.62 11.87 6.80
CA ARG A 33 -6.63 11.18 5.99
C ARG A 33 -7.85 12.07 5.84
N GLY A 34 -7.66 13.19 5.17
CA GLY A 34 -8.75 14.14 4.93
C GLY A 34 -9.49 13.86 3.64
N GLU A 35 -10.58 14.61 3.40
CA GLU A 35 -11.37 14.50 2.18
C GLU A 35 -10.60 14.96 0.95
N GLY A 36 -9.74 15.99 1.10
CA GLY A 36 -8.98 16.53 -0.01
C GLY A 36 -7.75 15.72 -0.33
N ALA A 37 -7.00 15.33 0.67
CA ALA A 37 -5.75 14.60 0.47
C ALA A 37 -5.43 13.72 1.66
N SER A 38 -4.71 12.62 1.39
CA SER A 38 -4.14 11.79 2.44
C SER A 38 -2.63 11.76 2.29
N ILE A 39 -1.93 11.64 3.42
CA ILE A 39 -0.47 11.57 3.47
C ILE A 39 -0.11 10.32 4.24
N ARG A 40 0.60 9.41 3.59
CA ARG A 40 0.99 8.12 4.17
C ARG A 40 2.50 7.99 4.17
N ILE A 41 3.04 7.52 5.28
CA ILE A 41 4.45 7.14 5.39
C ILE A 41 4.51 5.62 5.36
N ARG A 42 5.43 5.07 4.57
CA ARG A 42 5.57 3.63 4.41
C ARG A 42 7.04 3.23 4.48
N LEU A 43 7.33 2.23 5.31
CA LEU A 43 8.61 1.52 5.30
C LEU A 43 8.40 0.27 4.46
N ILE A 44 9.26 0.08 3.46
CA ILE A 44 9.21 -1.08 2.57
C ILE A 44 10.59 -1.73 2.64
N ASP A 45 10.70 -2.82 3.41
CA ASP A 45 12.00 -3.42 3.73
C ASP A 45 12.98 -2.33 4.21
N ASP A 46 14.04 -2.04 3.45
CA ASP A 46 15.04 -1.04 3.83
C ASP A 46 14.73 0.37 3.31
N ALA A 47 13.73 0.51 2.47
CA ALA A 47 13.37 1.79 1.86
C ALA A 47 12.22 2.47 2.60
N ALA A 48 12.05 3.77 2.34
CA ALA A 48 10.93 4.52 2.89
C ALA A 48 10.41 5.50 1.86
N VAL A 49 9.09 5.69 1.85
CA VAL A 49 8.43 6.60 0.91
C VAL A 49 7.32 7.38 1.60
N VAL A 50 7.09 8.59 1.11
CA VAL A 50 5.89 9.36 1.44
C VAL A 50 4.97 9.33 0.22
N THR A 51 3.69 9.05 0.46
CA THR A 51 2.69 9.02 -0.61
C THR A 51 1.60 10.03 -0.28
N ILE A 52 1.30 10.88 -1.25
CA ILE A 52 0.24 11.88 -1.14
C ILE A 52 -0.81 11.52 -2.19
N LYS A 53 -2.03 11.26 -1.74
CA LYS A 53 -3.13 10.90 -2.63
C LYS A 53 -4.25 11.92 -2.51
N GLY A 54 -4.75 12.35 -3.66
CA GLY A 54 -5.90 13.24 -3.72
C GLY A 54 -7.21 12.51 -3.50
N ALA A 55 -8.31 13.26 -3.59
CA ALA A 55 -9.64 12.69 -3.47
C ALA A 55 -9.90 11.68 -4.58
N ARG A 56 -10.62 10.62 -4.25
CA ARG A 56 -10.97 9.58 -5.21
C ARG A 56 -12.05 10.08 -6.18
N ASP A 57 -11.86 9.76 -7.45
CA ASP A 57 -12.83 10.02 -8.52
C ASP A 57 -13.07 8.68 -9.21
N GLY A 58 -14.10 7.94 -8.75
CA GLY A 58 -14.33 6.58 -9.17
C GLY A 58 -13.21 5.66 -8.70
N ILE A 59 -12.51 4.99 -9.62
CA ILE A 59 -11.36 4.15 -9.31
C ILE A 59 -10.03 4.89 -9.52
N GLN A 60 -10.08 6.17 -9.81
CA GLN A 60 -8.95 7.02 -10.14
C GLN A 60 -8.75 8.09 -9.07
N ARG A 61 -7.48 8.43 -8.80
CA ARG A 61 -7.11 9.58 -7.98
C ARG A 61 -5.67 10.00 -8.25
N ALA A 62 -5.37 11.26 -7.97
CA ALA A 62 -4.00 11.76 -8.07
C ALA A 62 -3.13 11.09 -7.02
N GLU A 63 -1.89 10.76 -7.39
CA GLU A 63 -0.92 10.17 -6.50
C GLU A 63 0.46 10.77 -6.74
N TYR A 64 1.12 11.13 -5.65
CA TYR A 64 2.50 11.60 -5.66
C TYR A 64 3.28 10.76 -4.66
N GLU A 65 4.41 10.20 -5.08
CA GLU A 65 5.21 9.35 -4.21
C GLU A 65 6.68 9.74 -4.31
N TYR A 66 7.31 9.90 -3.16
CA TYR A 66 8.71 10.32 -3.09
C TYR A 66 9.47 9.47 -2.08
N PRO A 67 10.69 9.04 -2.42
CA PRO A 67 11.55 8.41 -1.42
C PRO A 67 11.96 9.43 -0.37
N ILE A 68 12.06 8.97 0.87
CA ILE A 68 12.50 9.78 2.00
C ILE A 68 13.53 9.00 2.80
N PRO A 69 14.34 9.68 3.63
CA PRO A 69 15.26 8.98 4.52
C PRO A 69 14.50 8.06 5.48
N ARG A 70 15.00 6.84 5.65
CA ARG A 70 14.37 5.87 6.53
C ARG A 70 14.25 6.39 7.96
N GLU A 71 15.27 7.10 8.45
CA GLU A 71 15.26 7.67 9.80
C GLU A 71 14.10 8.63 9.99
N ASP A 72 13.84 9.48 8.98
CA ASP A 72 12.72 10.42 9.03
C ASP A 72 11.39 9.67 9.05
N ALA A 73 11.26 8.63 8.22
CA ALA A 73 10.05 7.83 8.17
C ALA A 73 9.77 7.15 9.50
N GLU A 74 10.78 6.56 10.12
CA GLU A 74 10.65 5.91 11.42
C GLU A 74 10.18 6.91 12.49
N GLU A 75 10.75 8.10 12.49
CA GLU A 75 10.36 9.14 13.42
C GLU A 75 8.92 9.64 13.18
N MET A 76 8.55 9.84 11.91
CA MET A 76 7.19 10.25 11.57
C MET A 76 6.16 9.20 11.98
N LEU A 77 6.46 7.93 11.78
CA LEU A 77 5.57 6.86 12.20
C LEU A 77 5.42 6.79 13.72
N ALA A 78 6.50 7.08 14.45
CA ALA A 78 6.48 7.03 15.90
C ALA A 78 5.78 8.23 16.54
N THR A 79 5.87 9.41 15.90
CA THR A 79 5.45 10.67 16.55
C THR A 79 4.27 11.37 15.89
N LEU A 80 4.05 11.17 14.61
CA LEU A 80 3.05 11.92 13.84
C LEU A 80 1.93 11.06 13.27
N ALA A 81 2.17 9.79 13.07
CA ALA A 81 1.20 8.93 12.42
C ALA A 81 0.06 8.52 13.36
N ARG A 82 -1.11 8.33 12.78
CA ARG A 82 -2.25 7.79 13.50
C ARG A 82 -2.00 6.33 13.83
N THR A 83 -2.42 5.90 15.00
CA THR A 83 -2.28 4.53 15.47
C THR A 83 -3.62 3.81 15.42
N PRO A 84 -3.62 2.46 15.30
CA PRO A 84 -2.45 1.60 15.16
C PRO A 84 -1.82 1.72 13.78
N LEU A 85 -0.51 1.45 13.69
CA LEU A 85 0.16 1.35 12.40
C LEU A 85 -0.30 0.07 11.69
N ILE A 86 -0.22 0.09 10.38
CA ILE A 86 -0.57 -1.08 9.56
C ILE A 86 0.71 -1.82 9.21
N GLU A 87 0.72 -3.14 9.46
CA GLU A 87 1.81 -4.01 9.08
C GLU A 87 1.27 -5.10 8.18
N LYS A 88 1.96 -5.37 7.09
CA LYS A 88 1.54 -6.38 6.12
C LYS A 88 2.71 -6.90 5.32
N THR A 89 2.55 -8.09 4.76
CA THR A 89 3.46 -8.63 3.77
C THR A 89 2.77 -8.52 2.42
N ARG A 90 3.43 -7.88 1.47
CA ARG A 90 2.94 -7.76 0.10
C ARG A 90 3.58 -8.82 -0.75
N HIS A 91 2.73 -9.58 -1.45
CA HIS A 91 3.17 -10.61 -2.41
C HIS A 91 2.84 -10.11 -3.81
N LEU A 92 3.81 -10.21 -4.71
CA LEU A 92 3.63 -9.85 -6.11
C LEU A 92 3.31 -11.11 -6.90
N ILE A 93 2.22 -11.09 -7.63
CA ILE A 93 1.72 -12.24 -8.39
C ILE A 93 1.49 -11.81 -9.83
N PRO A 94 2.43 -12.12 -10.74
CA PRO A 94 2.24 -11.82 -12.16
C PRO A 94 1.09 -12.66 -12.74
N HIS A 95 0.26 -12.02 -13.54
CA HIS A 95 -0.81 -12.70 -14.24
C HIS A 95 -1.12 -11.95 -15.53
N GLU A 96 -0.87 -12.59 -16.67
CA GLU A 96 -1.01 -11.97 -17.99
C GLU A 96 -0.14 -10.71 -18.07
N ASP A 97 -0.72 -9.56 -18.44
CA ASP A 97 0.01 -8.31 -18.60
C ASP A 97 0.06 -7.49 -17.30
N HIS A 98 -0.43 -8.04 -16.21
CA HIS A 98 -0.54 -7.31 -14.94
C HIS A 98 0.20 -8.01 -13.82
N VAL A 99 0.51 -7.24 -12.77
CA VAL A 99 1.04 -7.77 -11.52
C VAL A 99 0.04 -7.45 -10.43
N TRP A 100 -0.45 -8.51 -9.77
CA TRP A 100 -1.32 -8.34 -8.61
C TRP A 100 -0.49 -8.11 -7.37
N GLU A 101 -0.93 -7.16 -6.54
CA GLU A 101 -0.36 -6.93 -5.22
C GLU A 101 -1.32 -7.53 -4.21
N LEU A 102 -0.90 -8.62 -3.58
CA LEU A 102 -1.69 -9.32 -2.58
C LEU A 102 -1.10 -9.07 -1.21
N ASP A 103 -1.88 -8.45 -0.33
CA ASP A 103 -1.44 -8.07 1.00
C ASP A 103 -2.03 -8.99 2.06
N VAL A 104 -1.15 -9.62 2.84
CA VAL A 104 -1.53 -10.39 4.02
C VAL A 104 -1.24 -9.51 5.23
N PHE A 105 -2.28 -9.09 5.91
CA PHE A 105 -2.17 -8.16 7.04
C PHE A 105 -1.78 -8.88 8.32
N GLU A 106 -1.02 -8.17 9.16
CA GLU A 106 -0.51 -8.65 10.44
C GLU A 106 -0.95 -7.68 11.54
N GLY A 107 -0.60 -7.97 12.79
CA GLY A 107 -0.91 -7.09 13.91
C GLY A 107 -2.41 -6.86 14.09
N ALA A 108 -2.81 -5.59 14.17
CA ALA A 108 -4.19 -5.22 14.45
C ALA A 108 -5.19 -5.70 13.38
N ASN A 109 -4.72 -5.92 12.16
CA ASN A 109 -5.56 -6.34 11.04
C ASN A 109 -5.32 -7.80 10.62
N ALA A 110 -4.72 -8.60 11.48
CA ALA A 110 -4.43 -10.01 11.18
C ALA A 110 -5.72 -10.74 10.76
N GLY A 111 -5.60 -11.55 9.71
CA GLY A 111 -6.72 -12.26 9.12
C GLY A 111 -7.28 -11.63 7.86
N LEU A 112 -6.96 -10.36 7.61
CA LEU A 112 -7.37 -9.68 6.38
C LEU A 112 -6.37 -9.99 5.26
N ILE A 113 -6.89 -10.32 4.08
CA ILE A 113 -6.08 -10.53 2.87
C ILE A 113 -6.76 -9.80 1.73
N THR A 114 -6.05 -8.88 1.09
CA THR A 114 -6.58 -8.10 -0.02
C THR A 114 -5.71 -8.26 -1.26
N ALA A 115 -6.30 -8.08 -2.43
CA ALA A 115 -5.56 -8.08 -3.69
C ALA A 115 -5.90 -6.82 -4.48
N GLU A 116 -4.88 -6.17 -5.00
CA GLU A 116 -5.03 -4.96 -5.78
C GLU A 116 -4.37 -5.12 -7.14
N ILE A 117 -4.94 -4.50 -8.14
CA ILE A 117 -4.35 -4.41 -9.46
C ILE A 117 -4.38 -2.96 -9.91
N GLU A 118 -3.24 -2.47 -10.37
CA GLU A 118 -3.14 -1.12 -10.91
C GLU A 118 -3.34 -1.18 -12.42
N LEU A 119 -4.18 -0.30 -12.93
CA LEU A 119 -4.55 -0.26 -14.33
C LEU A 119 -3.94 0.95 -15.02
N SER A 120 -3.60 0.78 -16.31
CA SER A 120 -3.08 1.89 -17.11
C SER A 120 -4.20 2.83 -17.58
N SER A 121 -5.43 2.33 -17.62
CA SER A 121 -6.61 3.12 -18.01
C SER A 121 -7.88 2.53 -17.38
N ILE A 122 -8.92 3.30 -17.36
CA ILE A 122 -10.23 2.89 -16.84
C ILE A 122 -10.97 1.93 -17.82
#